data_ec531d634b8f87b12ba100a02e80bad2
#
_entry.id   ec531d634b8f87b12ba100a02e80bad2
#
_cell.length_a   1.000
_cell.length_b   1.000
_cell.length_c   1.000
_cell.angle_alpha   90.00
_cell.angle_beta   90.00
_cell.angle_gamma   90.00
#
_symmetry.space_group_name_H-M   'P 1'
#
loop_
_entity.id
_entity.type
_entity.pdbx_description
1 polymer ?
#
loop_
_entity_poly.entity_id
_entity_poly.type
_entity_poly.pdbx_seq_one_letter_code
_entity_poly.pdbx_strand_id
1 'polypeptide(L)'
;MRLFALALLFMCAPVGAKELAHPKDCDGKLVELNPTNRITVVLASSQPLADTTREFGRSVYGWQGRSEFRVIVVVDLRKSLGTLFKGWTVGKMRADLDEEAERLIPWYRANQNPNNPRPDLCGIADFDGKVTESLGWGSDDTKMKVSIFGKNGDVVWSNVNLRTPASLQAEIEKLLGKPVPTPPDAIPKKSKILMRKG
;
A
#
# COMPACT_ATOMS: atom_id res chain seq x y z
N MET A 1 13.46 -54.83 34.73
CA MET A 1 12.91 -53.45 34.81
C MET A 1 13.03 -52.79 33.44
N ARG A 2 11.92 -52.64 32.72
CA ARG A 2 11.88 -51.97 31.40
C ARG A 2 11.26 -50.60 31.62
N LEU A 3 12.07 -49.53 31.45
CA LEU A 3 11.60 -48.16 31.46
C LEU A 3 10.90 -47.88 30.12
N PHE A 4 9.61 -47.54 30.15
CA PHE A 4 8.88 -46.97 29.06
C PHE A 4 9.13 -45.45 29.06
N ALA A 5 9.85 -44.96 28.07
CA ALA A 5 9.96 -43.53 27.81
C ALA A 5 8.70 -43.04 27.07
N LEU A 6 7.88 -42.28 27.77
CA LEU A 6 6.68 -41.63 27.21
C LEU A 6 7.12 -40.40 26.44
N ALA A 7 7.20 -40.45 25.13
CA ALA A 7 7.46 -39.30 24.28
C ALA A 7 6.16 -38.45 24.18
N LEU A 8 6.13 -37.30 24.87
CA LEU A 8 5.11 -36.28 24.68
C LEU A 8 5.34 -35.59 23.34
N LEU A 9 4.60 -35.96 22.31
CA LEU A 9 4.48 -35.18 21.08
C LEU A 9 3.67 -33.92 21.40
N PHE A 10 4.37 -32.77 21.53
CA PHE A 10 3.74 -31.47 21.48
C PHE A 10 3.23 -31.27 20.03
N MET A 11 1.96 -31.52 19.80
CA MET A 11 1.27 -31.02 18.61
C MET A 11 1.18 -29.51 18.72
N CYS A 12 2.13 -28.78 18.10
CA CYS A 12 1.97 -27.38 17.82
C CYS A 12 0.79 -27.25 16.86
N ALA A 13 -0.40 -26.87 17.36
CA ALA A 13 -1.53 -26.51 16.52
C ALA A 13 -1.07 -25.31 15.65
N PRO A 14 -1.29 -25.35 14.32
CA PRO A 14 -1.01 -24.20 13.50
C PRO A 14 -1.87 -23.05 14.04
N VAL A 15 -1.23 -21.96 14.45
CA VAL A 15 -1.92 -20.70 14.71
C VAL A 15 -2.62 -20.36 13.41
N GLY A 16 -3.95 -20.49 13.38
CA GLY A 16 -4.75 -20.29 12.18
C GLY A 16 -4.38 -18.93 11.57
N ALA A 17 -3.91 -18.93 10.34
CA ALA A 17 -3.67 -17.70 9.59
C ALA A 17 -4.99 -16.92 9.58
N LYS A 18 -4.97 -15.70 10.13
CA LYS A 18 -6.17 -14.86 10.16
C LYS A 18 -6.58 -14.58 8.71
N GLU A 19 -7.82 -14.88 8.38
CA GLU A 19 -8.35 -14.63 7.03
C GLU A 19 -8.28 -13.13 6.71
N LEU A 20 -7.72 -12.79 5.54
CA LEU A 20 -7.66 -11.40 5.09
C LEU A 20 -9.05 -10.92 4.70
N ALA A 21 -9.33 -9.65 5.03
CA ALA A 21 -10.57 -9.03 4.62
C ALA A 21 -10.61 -8.85 3.09
N HIS A 22 -11.82 -8.91 2.52
CA HIS A 22 -12.11 -8.62 1.12
C HIS A 22 -12.86 -7.27 1.01
N PRO A 23 -12.16 -6.13 1.19
CA PRO A 23 -12.80 -4.83 1.17
C PRO A 23 -13.22 -4.41 -0.24
N LYS A 24 -14.04 -3.35 -0.30
CA LYS A 24 -14.21 -2.56 -1.52
C LYS A 24 -13.29 -1.36 -1.47
N ASP A 25 -12.70 -1.03 -2.62
CA ASP A 25 -11.96 0.22 -2.80
C ASP A 25 -12.92 1.42 -2.89
N CYS A 26 -12.35 2.62 -3.04
CA CYS A 26 -13.11 3.85 -3.19
C CYS A 26 -13.95 3.90 -4.48
N ASP A 27 -13.67 3.05 -5.46
CA ASP A 27 -14.45 2.89 -6.70
C ASP A 27 -15.55 1.83 -6.58
N GLY A 28 -15.65 1.17 -5.41
CA GLY A 28 -16.64 0.12 -5.13
C GLY A 28 -16.25 -1.27 -5.63
N LYS A 29 -15.03 -1.46 -6.14
CA LYS A 29 -14.53 -2.76 -6.61
C LYS A 29 -14.04 -3.60 -5.43
N LEU A 30 -14.32 -4.89 -5.44
CA LEU A 30 -13.74 -5.84 -4.48
C LEU A 30 -12.22 -5.92 -4.67
N VAL A 31 -11.50 -5.92 -3.57
CA VAL A 31 -10.04 -5.93 -3.53
C VAL A 31 -9.55 -7.18 -2.84
N GLU A 32 -8.72 -7.92 -3.55
CA GLU A 32 -7.87 -8.96 -2.98
C GLU A 32 -6.56 -8.31 -2.52
N LEU A 33 -6.24 -8.42 -1.22
CA LEU A 33 -5.07 -7.78 -0.63
C LEU A 33 -3.77 -8.53 -0.96
N ASN A 34 -3.85 -9.82 -1.24
CA ASN A 34 -2.71 -10.70 -1.50
C ASN A 34 -2.87 -11.51 -2.80
N PRO A 35 -3.14 -10.87 -3.96
CA PRO A 35 -3.31 -11.60 -5.20
C PRO A 35 -2.05 -12.38 -5.57
N THR A 36 -2.21 -13.57 -6.16
CA THR A 36 -1.11 -14.35 -6.71
C THR A 36 -0.54 -13.71 -7.98
N ASN A 37 0.68 -14.11 -8.36
CA ASN A 37 1.41 -13.70 -9.56
C ASN A 37 1.91 -12.24 -9.57
N ARG A 38 1.74 -11.50 -8.48
CA ARG A 38 2.31 -10.14 -8.35
C ARG A 38 2.81 -9.84 -6.94
N ILE A 39 3.77 -8.93 -6.85
CA ILE A 39 4.19 -8.34 -5.59
C ILE A 39 3.19 -7.25 -5.24
N THR A 40 2.55 -7.36 -4.09
CA THR A 40 1.58 -6.36 -3.62
C THR A 40 2.07 -5.70 -2.35
N VAL A 41 2.25 -4.38 -2.42
CA VAL A 41 2.57 -3.55 -1.26
C VAL A 41 1.28 -2.97 -0.70
N VAL A 42 0.94 -3.31 0.53
CA VAL A 42 -0.19 -2.72 1.25
C VAL A 42 0.37 -1.73 2.26
N LEU A 43 0.09 -0.45 2.04
CA LEU A 43 0.43 0.65 2.95
C LEU A 43 -0.79 1.02 3.76
N ALA A 44 -0.68 1.10 5.08
CA ALA A 44 -1.75 1.60 5.91
C ALA A 44 -1.31 2.74 6.81
N SER A 45 -2.17 3.72 6.90
CA SER A 45 -2.01 4.88 7.77
C SER A 45 -3.37 5.36 8.27
N SER A 46 -3.33 6.32 9.16
CA SER A 46 -4.47 7.11 9.59
C SER A 46 -4.56 8.43 8.81
N GLN A 47 -5.67 9.13 8.96
CA GLN A 47 -5.87 10.44 8.34
C GLN A 47 -4.73 11.46 8.67
N PRO A 48 -4.23 11.59 9.92
CA PRO A 48 -3.11 12.50 10.23
C PRO A 48 -1.82 12.20 9.46
N LEU A 49 -1.64 10.99 8.98
CA LEU A 49 -0.44 10.57 8.23
C LEU A 49 -0.63 10.61 6.70
N ALA A 50 -1.66 11.27 6.19
CA ALA A 50 -1.97 11.27 4.75
C ALA A 50 -0.81 11.75 3.87
N ASP A 51 -0.11 12.81 4.27
CA ASP A 51 1.04 13.34 3.52
C ASP A 51 2.23 12.38 3.56
N THR A 52 2.50 11.78 4.72
CA THR A 52 3.50 10.73 4.86
C THR A 52 3.17 9.54 3.97
N THR A 53 1.90 9.12 3.93
CA THR A 53 1.46 8.02 3.05
C THR A 53 1.70 8.32 1.59
N ARG A 54 1.44 9.56 1.15
CA ARG A 54 1.73 10.00 -0.22
C ARG A 54 3.24 9.94 -0.52
N GLU A 55 4.08 10.38 0.41
CA GLU A 55 5.53 10.28 0.27
C GLU A 55 5.99 8.83 0.06
N PHE A 56 5.52 7.91 0.90
CA PHE A 56 5.82 6.48 0.76
C PHE A 56 5.29 5.90 -0.56
N GLY A 57 4.05 6.23 -0.95
CA GLY A 57 3.50 5.81 -2.24
C GLY A 57 4.33 6.32 -3.42
N ARG A 58 4.76 7.57 -3.39
CA ARG A 58 5.58 8.19 -4.44
C ARG A 58 7.00 7.62 -4.50
N SER A 59 7.54 7.21 -3.37
CA SER A 59 8.88 6.62 -3.32
C SER A 59 9.01 5.32 -4.12
N VAL A 60 7.90 4.67 -4.42
CA VAL A 60 7.87 3.40 -5.17
C VAL A 60 7.37 3.54 -6.61
N TYR A 61 7.24 4.76 -7.11
CA TYR A 61 6.79 5.05 -8.48
C TYR A 61 7.63 4.36 -9.55
N GLY A 62 8.93 4.18 -9.34
CA GLY A 62 9.82 3.55 -10.29
C GLY A 62 9.49 2.08 -10.62
N TRP A 63 8.63 1.43 -9.83
CA TRP A 63 8.12 0.08 -10.11
C TRP A 63 6.67 0.09 -10.59
N GLN A 64 5.96 1.22 -10.47
CA GLN A 64 4.57 1.32 -10.94
C GLN A 64 4.48 1.19 -12.47
N GLY A 65 3.43 0.53 -12.93
CA GLY A 65 3.24 0.19 -14.34
C GLY A 65 3.82 -1.17 -14.73
N ARG A 66 4.61 -1.84 -13.88
CA ARG A 66 4.99 -3.24 -14.08
C ARG A 66 3.81 -4.15 -13.76
N SER A 67 3.54 -5.14 -14.61
CA SER A 67 2.40 -6.06 -14.44
C SER A 67 2.50 -6.89 -13.15
N GLU A 68 3.72 -7.16 -12.70
CA GLU A 68 4.01 -7.93 -11.47
C GLU A 68 4.04 -7.10 -10.19
N PHE A 69 3.69 -5.79 -10.25
CA PHE A 69 3.72 -4.90 -9.09
C PHE A 69 2.41 -4.17 -8.86
N ARG A 70 2.02 -4.00 -7.61
CA ARG A 70 0.84 -3.22 -7.21
C ARG A 70 1.03 -2.58 -5.85
N VAL A 71 0.44 -1.39 -5.68
CA VAL A 71 0.31 -0.71 -4.38
C VAL A 71 -1.15 -0.57 -4.02
N ILE A 72 -1.50 -0.91 -2.79
CA ILE A 72 -2.80 -0.70 -2.17
C ILE A 72 -2.60 0.24 -0.98
N VAL A 73 -3.38 1.30 -0.91
CA VAL A 73 -3.36 2.23 0.22
C VAL A 73 -4.62 2.02 1.06
N VAL A 74 -4.44 1.70 2.33
CA VAL A 74 -5.52 1.57 3.32
C VAL A 74 -5.47 2.76 4.26
N VAL A 75 -6.57 3.49 4.40
CA VAL A 75 -6.68 4.58 5.36
C VAL A 75 -7.59 4.14 6.50
N ASP A 76 -7.01 3.94 7.67
CA ASP A 76 -7.74 3.64 8.91
C ASP A 76 -8.48 4.90 9.38
N LEU A 77 -9.79 4.86 9.29
CA LEU A 77 -10.67 5.99 9.59
C LEU A 77 -11.46 5.81 10.88
N ARG A 78 -11.23 4.74 11.66
CA ARG A 78 -11.98 4.45 12.89
C ARG A 78 -12.04 5.61 13.88
N LYS A 79 -10.96 6.38 13.98
CA LYS A 79 -10.82 7.54 14.86
C LYS A 79 -11.02 8.87 14.15
N SER A 80 -11.43 8.84 12.88
CA SER A 80 -11.58 10.02 12.06
C SER A 80 -13.02 10.53 12.05
N LEU A 81 -13.19 11.85 12.00
CA LEU A 81 -14.49 12.48 11.69
C LEU A 81 -15.02 12.08 10.30
N GLY A 82 -14.16 11.56 9.43
CA GLY A 82 -14.55 11.03 8.12
C GLY A 82 -15.55 9.87 8.18
N THR A 83 -15.68 9.20 9.33
CA THR A 83 -16.70 8.17 9.56
C THR A 83 -18.12 8.74 9.52
N LEU A 84 -18.30 10.01 9.88
CA LEU A 84 -19.60 10.70 9.85
C LEU A 84 -20.00 11.09 8.42
N PHE A 85 -19.04 11.26 7.52
CA PHE A 85 -19.22 11.75 6.14
C PHE A 85 -18.61 10.78 5.12
N LYS A 86 -18.95 9.50 5.21
CA LYS A 86 -18.34 8.42 4.40
C LYS A 86 -18.32 8.73 2.91
N GLY A 87 -19.44 9.19 2.34
CA GLY A 87 -19.54 9.50 0.91
C GLY A 87 -18.58 10.60 0.48
N TRP A 88 -18.46 11.67 1.26
CA TRP A 88 -17.52 12.75 1.00
C TRP A 88 -16.05 12.28 1.11
N THR A 89 -15.73 11.49 2.15
CA THR A 89 -14.39 10.94 2.37
C THR A 89 -13.95 10.06 1.20
N VAL A 90 -14.83 9.15 0.77
CA VAL A 90 -14.58 8.28 -0.40
C VAL A 90 -14.44 9.12 -1.67
N GLY A 91 -15.27 10.15 -1.87
CA GLY A 91 -15.17 11.08 -3.00
C GLY A 91 -13.84 11.81 -3.04
N LYS A 92 -13.36 12.28 -1.88
CA LYS A 92 -12.03 12.91 -1.78
C LYS A 92 -10.89 11.94 -2.09
N MET A 93 -10.93 10.73 -1.55
CA MET A 93 -9.93 9.70 -1.88
C MET A 93 -9.88 9.40 -3.38
N ARG A 94 -11.06 9.37 -4.03
CA ARG A 94 -11.15 9.16 -5.48
C ARG A 94 -10.48 10.28 -6.26
N ALA A 95 -10.73 11.54 -5.89
CA ALA A 95 -10.07 12.70 -6.49
C ALA A 95 -8.55 12.69 -6.28
N ASP A 96 -8.09 12.33 -5.07
CA ASP A 96 -6.65 12.19 -4.78
C ASP A 96 -5.99 11.10 -5.67
N LEU A 97 -6.69 9.98 -5.93
CA LEU A 97 -6.19 8.92 -6.84
C LEU A 97 -6.20 9.36 -8.30
N ASP A 98 -7.15 10.19 -8.73
CA ASP A 98 -7.17 10.75 -10.08
C ASP A 98 -5.94 11.64 -10.30
N GLU A 99 -5.59 12.51 -9.32
CA GLU A 99 -4.37 13.32 -9.39
C GLU A 99 -3.08 12.46 -9.37
N GLU A 100 -3.03 11.41 -8.56
CA GLU A 100 -1.86 10.52 -8.52
C GLU A 100 -1.72 9.71 -9.82
N ALA A 101 -2.82 9.37 -10.48
CA ALA A 101 -2.78 8.73 -11.80
C ALA A 101 -2.07 9.61 -12.83
N GLU A 102 -2.39 10.89 -12.89
CA GLU A 102 -1.73 11.84 -13.79
C GLU A 102 -0.22 11.92 -13.55
N ARG A 103 0.20 11.90 -12.27
CA ARG A 103 1.61 11.91 -11.88
C ARG A 103 2.35 10.64 -12.28
N LEU A 104 1.64 9.51 -12.39
CA LEU A 104 2.20 8.21 -12.73
C LEU A 104 2.39 7.99 -14.23
N ILE A 105 1.76 8.76 -15.10
CA ILE A 105 1.86 8.59 -16.56
C ILE A 105 3.32 8.48 -17.05
N PRO A 106 4.26 9.37 -16.64
CA PRO A 106 5.65 9.26 -17.07
C PRO A 106 6.32 7.95 -16.64
N TRP A 107 6.00 7.48 -15.44
CA TRP A 107 6.56 6.25 -14.87
C TRP A 107 6.04 5.00 -15.56
N TYR A 108 4.75 5.00 -15.94
CA TYR A 108 4.15 3.93 -16.74
C TYR A 108 4.83 3.83 -18.10
N ARG A 109 5.02 4.95 -18.78
CA ARG A 109 5.77 5.00 -20.06
C ARG A 109 7.20 4.48 -19.91
N ALA A 110 7.91 4.89 -18.85
CA ALA A 110 9.27 4.42 -18.58
C ALA A 110 9.34 2.91 -18.31
N ASN A 111 8.26 2.32 -17.74
CA ASN A 111 8.09 0.87 -17.58
C ASN A 111 7.45 0.20 -18.81
N GLN A 112 7.41 0.87 -19.97
CA GLN A 112 6.85 0.36 -21.23
C GLN A 112 5.37 -0.02 -21.14
N ASN A 113 4.63 0.59 -20.23
CA ASN A 113 3.20 0.40 -20.07
C ASN A 113 2.45 1.63 -20.65
N PRO A 114 1.74 1.50 -21.77
CA PRO A 114 1.00 2.60 -22.40
C PRO A 114 -0.37 2.87 -21.75
N ASN A 115 -0.79 2.03 -20.79
CA ASN A 115 -2.12 2.11 -20.19
C ASN A 115 -2.27 3.32 -19.27
N ASN A 116 -3.52 3.73 -19.06
CA ASN A 116 -3.86 4.70 -18.03
C ASN A 116 -3.55 4.11 -16.64
N PRO A 117 -2.80 4.82 -15.76
CA PRO A 117 -2.49 4.35 -14.41
C PRO A 117 -3.72 4.20 -13.50
N ARG A 118 -4.78 5.00 -13.72
CA ARG A 118 -5.91 5.12 -12.79
C ARG A 118 -6.58 3.79 -12.39
N PRO A 119 -6.82 2.83 -13.30
CA PRO A 119 -7.42 1.54 -12.95
C PRO A 119 -6.56 0.66 -12.02
N ASP A 120 -5.23 0.89 -11.98
CA ASP A 120 -4.30 0.13 -11.15
C ASP A 120 -4.15 0.72 -9.74
N LEU A 121 -4.61 1.95 -9.52
CA LEU A 121 -4.58 2.60 -8.22
C LEU A 121 -5.73 2.11 -7.34
N CYS A 122 -5.39 1.73 -6.11
CA CYS A 122 -6.33 1.19 -5.16
C CYS A 122 -6.23 1.91 -3.82
N GLY A 123 -7.32 2.55 -3.42
CA GLY A 123 -7.49 3.20 -2.12
C GLY A 123 -8.66 2.62 -1.35
N ILE A 124 -8.45 2.21 -0.11
CA ILE A 124 -9.46 1.60 0.76
C ILE A 124 -9.70 2.52 1.95
N ALA A 125 -10.94 2.94 2.15
CA ALA A 125 -11.39 3.65 3.34
C ALA A 125 -11.87 2.64 4.40
N ASP A 126 -11.01 2.35 5.38
CA ASP A 126 -11.28 1.36 6.44
C ASP A 126 -12.00 2.05 7.61
N PHE A 127 -13.32 2.18 7.51
CA PHE A 127 -14.14 2.89 8.49
C PHE A 127 -14.36 2.11 9.80
N ASP A 128 -14.32 0.79 9.76
CA ASP A 128 -14.55 -0.10 10.91
C ASP A 128 -13.28 -0.84 11.38
N GLY A 129 -12.17 -0.65 10.69
CA GLY A 129 -10.87 -1.22 11.03
C GLY A 129 -10.70 -2.69 10.66
N LYS A 130 -11.66 -3.29 9.97
CA LYS A 130 -11.60 -4.72 9.63
C LYS A 130 -10.42 -5.07 8.73
N VAL A 131 -10.11 -4.19 7.76
CA VAL A 131 -8.96 -4.38 6.88
C VAL A 131 -7.67 -4.32 7.68
N THR A 132 -7.50 -3.27 8.46
CA THR A 132 -6.34 -3.05 9.32
C THR A 132 -6.15 -4.22 10.29
N GLU A 133 -7.23 -4.69 10.93
CA GLU A 133 -7.19 -5.82 11.85
C GLU A 133 -6.90 -7.15 11.17
N SER A 134 -7.41 -7.39 9.96
CA SER A 134 -7.12 -8.62 9.21
C SER A 134 -5.64 -8.75 8.86
N LEU A 135 -4.96 -7.62 8.67
CA LEU A 135 -3.51 -7.54 8.45
C LEU A 135 -2.69 -7.68 9.75
N GLY A 136 -3.35 -7.89 10.91
CA GLY A 136 -2.68 -7.98 12.20
C GLY A 136 -2.22 -6.63 12.76
N TRP A 137 -2.71 -5.51 12.21
CA TRP A 137 -2.32 -4.19 12.63
C TRP A 137 -3.29 -3.61 13.68
N GLY A 138 -2.73 -3.10 14.76
CA GLY A 138 -3.53 -2.41 15.79
C GLY A 138 -3.99 -1.02 15.35
N SER A 139 -4.80 -0.39 16.21
CA SER A 139 -5.39 0.95 15.98
C SER A 139 -4.44 2.13 16.27
N ASP A 140 -3.13 1.91 16.29
CA ASP A 140 -2.14 2.99 16.45
C ASP A 140 -2.15 3.87 15.20
N ASP A 141 -2.60 5.10 15.37
CA ASP A 141 -2.78 6.10 14.31
C ASP A 141 -1.56 7.01 14.11
N THR A 142 -0.48 6.78 14.86
CA THR A 142 0.76 7.55 14.80
C THR A 142 1.84 6.90 13.93
N LYS A 143 1.58 5.71 13.38
CA LYS A 143 2.58 4.91 12.68
C LYS A 143 2.12 4.49 11.30
N MET A 144 3.04 4.61 10.33
CA MET A 144 2.90 3.97 9.03
C MET A 144 3.13 2.47 9.16
N LYS A 145 2.26 1.68 8.54
CA LYS A 145 2.33 0.22 8.54
C LYS A 145 2.39 -0.26 7.10
N VAL A 146 3.12 -1.35 6.88
CA VAL A 146 3.25 -1.95 5.56
C VAL A 146 3.33 -3.45 5.66
N SER A 147 2.73 -4.14 4.68
CA SER A 147 3.00 -5.54 4.37
C SER A 147 3.28 -5.68 2.88
N ILE A 148 4.28 -6.48 2.55
CA ILE A 148 4.58 -6.88 1.18
C ILE A 148 4.16 -8.34 1.03
N PHE A 149 3.26 -8.59 0.09
CA PHE A 149 2.87 -9.93 -0.31
C PHE A 149 3.67 -10.35 -1.53
N GLY A 150 4.21 -11.56 -1.48
CA GLY A 150 4.93 -12.20 -2.58
C GLY A 150 3.99 -12.69 -3.69
N LYS A 151 4.57 -13.17 -4.79
CA LYS A 151 3.82 -13.72 -5.93
C LYS A 151 2.98 -14.96 -5.61
N ASN A 152 3.21 -15.60 -4.47
CA ASN A 152 2.40 -16.72 -3.94
C ASN A 152 1.27 -16.28 -2.99
N GLY A 153 1.15 -14.96 -2.73
CA GLY A 153 0.17 -14.40 -1.82
C GLY A 153 0.58 -14.41 -0.34
N ASP A 154 1.77 -14.94 0.00
CA ASP A 154 2.27 -14.93 1.38
C ASP A 154 2.91 -13.61 1.73
N VAL A 155 2.88 -13.23 3.02
CA VAL A 155 3.61 -12.06 3.52
C VAL A 155 5.11 -12.36 3.49
N VAL A 156 5.86 -11.62 2.67
CA VAL A 156 7.32 -11.74 2.57
C VAL A 156 8.06 -10.70 3.41
N TRP A 157 7.40 -9.60 3.74
CA TRP A 157 7.93 -8.59 4.64
C TRP A 157 6.80 -7.75 5.25
N SER A 158 6.98 -7.33 6.51
CA SER A 158 6.02 -6.45 7.21
C SER A 158 6.74 -5.54 8.19
N ASN A 159 6.23 -4.31 8.34
CA ASN A 159 6.72 -3.35 9.30
C ASN A 159 5.56 -2.50 9.84
N VAL A 160 5.40 -2.48 11.17
CA VAL A 160 4.31 -1.75 11.84
C VAL A 160 4.70 -0.36 12.33
N ASN A 161 5.91 0.08 12.00
CA ASN A 161 6.44 1.39 12.35
C ASN A 161 7.43 1.87 11.28
N LEU A 162 6.98 1.89 10.03
CA LEU A 162 7.80 2.30 8.90
C LEU A 162 8.14 3.79 9.01
N ARG A 163 9.44 4.12 9.07
CA ARG A 163 9.91 5.49 9.31
C ARG A 163 10.48 6.16 8.07
N THR A 164 11.04 5.39 7.16
CA THR A 164 11.72 5.95 5.98
C THR A 164 11.32 5.22 4.71
N PRO A 165 11.12 5.93 3.58
CA PRO A 165 10.88 5.31 2.29
C PRO A 165 11.99 4.36 1.85
N ALA A 166 13.24 4.64 2.21
CA ALA A 166 14.39 3.83 1.83
C ALA A 166 14.29 2.36 2.27
N SER A 167 13.72 2.11 3.46
CA SER A 167 13.51 0.74 3.95
C SER A 167 12.52 -0.03 3.08
N LEU A 168 11.43 0.62 2.63
CA LEU A 168 10.45 0.02 1.72
C LEU A 168 11.06 -0.23 0.35
N GLN A 169 11.78 0.75 -0.20
CA GLN A 169 12.45 0.64 -1.50
C GLN A 169 13.44 -0.52 -1.54
N ALA A 170 14.26 -0.67 -0.48
CA ALA A 170 15.23 -1.76 -0.39
C ALA A 170 14.57 -3.15 -0.42
N GLU A 171 13.42 -3.33 0.23
CA GLU A 171 12.70 -4.60 0.18
C GLU A 171 12.08 -4.86 -1.20
N ILE A 172 11.51 -3.85 -1.84
CA ILE A 172 10.96 -4.00 -3.20
C ILE A 172 12.09 -4.29 -4.21
N GLU A 173 13.25 -3.62 -4.08
CA GLU A 173 14.40 -3.85 -4.97
C GLU A 173 14.92 -5.30 -4.89
N LYS A 174 14.92 -5.92 -3.71
CA LYS A 174 15.26 -7.35 -3.55
C LYS A 174 14.30 -8.26 -4.33
N LEU A 175 13.03 -7.90 -4.42
CA LEU A 175 12.00 -8.74 -5.02
C LEU A 175 11.84 -8.53 -6.54
N LEU A 176 12.05 -7.30 -7.02
CA LEU A 176 11.76 -6.87 -8.40
C LEU A 176 12.94 -6.25 -9.13
N GLY A 177 14.11 -6.15 -8.48
CA GLY A 177 15.26 -5.43 -9.03
C GLY A 177 15.06 -3.90 -8.99
N LYS A 178 16.01 -3.18 -9.59
CA LYS A 178 16.06 -1.72 -9.57
C LYS A 178 14.82 -1.08 -10.22
N PRO A 179 14.38 0.07 -9.68
CA PRO A 179 13.32 0.85 -10.30
C PRO A 179 13.82 1.47 -11.61
N VAL A 180 12.89 1.90 -12.46
CA VAL A 180 13.29 2.81 -13.54
C VAL A 180 13.74 4.15 -12.94
N PRO A 181 14.71 4.82 -13.55
CA PRO A 181 15.13 6.16 -13.11
C PRO A 181 13.98 7.15 -13.28
N THR A 182 14.02 8.23 -12.50
CA THR A 182 12.99 9.29 -12.58
C THR A 182 12.92 9.85 -14.00
N PRO A 183 11.76 9.69 -14.68
CA PRO A 183 11.60 10.25 -16.03
C PRO A 183 11.71 11.78 -16.03
N PRO A 184 12.31 12.39 -17.05
CA PRO A 184 12.48 13.86 -17.13
C PRO A 184 11.15 14.63 -17.07
N ASP A 185 10.09 14.08 -17.64
CA ASP A 185 8.75 14.67 -17.66
C ASP A 185 7.97 14.45 -16.35
N ALA A 186 8.46 13.61 -15.44
CA ALA A 186 7.94 13.47 -14.07
C ALA A 186 8.46 14.59 -13.13
N ILE A 187 9.49 15.33 -13.54
CA ILE A 187 10.04 16.43 -12.74
C ILE A 187 9.13 17.65 -12.91
N PRO A 188 8.58 18.23 -11.82
CA PRO A 188 7.77 19.44 -11.93
C PRO A 188 8.58 20.54 -12.62
N LYS A 189 8.10 21.05 -13.75
CA LYS A 189 8.69 22.24 -14.36
C LYS A 189 8.60 23.35 -13.31
N LYS A 190 9.76 23.90 -12.90
CA LYS A 190 9.78 25.05 -11.99
C LYS A 190 8.85 26.10 -12.57
N SER A 191 7.74 26.39 -11.90
CA SER A 191 6.85 27.48 -12.29
C SER A 191 7.72 28.74 -12.31
N LYS A 192 7.82 29.39 -13.47
CA LYS A 192 8.36 30.74 -13.54
C LYS A 192 7.45 31.60 -12.67
N ILE A 193 7.89 31.83 -11.44
CA ILE A 193 7.29 32.87 -10.60
C ILE A 193 7.52 34.16 -11.38
N LEU A 194 6.48 34.63 -12.07
CA LEU A 194 6.42 35.99 -12.60
C LEU A 194 6.53 36.89 -11.37
N MET A 195 7.75 37.34 -11.08
CA MET A 195 7.92 38.48 -10.21
C MET A 195 7.19 39.67 -10.90
N ARG A 196 5.95 39.92 -10.49
CA ARG A 196 5.31 41.19 -10.70
C ARG A 196 6.15 42.21 -9.92
N LYS A 197 7.03 42.94 -10.65
CA LYS A 197 7.58 44.20 -10.16
C LYS A 197 6.40 45.13 -10.03
N GLY A 198 6.01 45.45 -8.77
CA GLY A 198 5.18 46.57 -8.42
C GLY A 198 6.02 47.84 -8.39
#